data_e676b254488adb3ea585489f8160f4ae
#
_entry.id   e676b254488adb3ea585489f8160f4ae
#
_cell.length_a   1.000
_cell.length_b   1.000
_cell.length_c   1.000
_cell.angle_alpha   90.00
_cell.angle_beta   90.00
_cell.angle_gamma   90.00
#
_symmetry.space_group_name_H-M   'P 1'
#
loop_
_entity.id
_entity.type
_entity.pdbx_description
1 polymer ?
#
loop_
_entity_poly.entity_id
_entity_poly.type
_entity_poly.pdbx_seq_one_letter_code
_entity_poly.pdbx_strand_id
1 'polypeptide(L)'
;EPIPGLVPPNPVKRYNQRHDTLGWWLWMELVDTEAVPEGIPSPDHGFWEIWMRAAAGHHGKPPLDSEDGGTAPANVDTAFMAVDLEVAEHFMSDVKDLILQDVLPLPKPGSSHTKILKKHSWRLAGLGVLADWLGSNQSLFPYRSQPLSLSEYWPKALEFADKAVAGTGLAWSPVKDWDDPTKLFDYLKSPTPLQNYAATVELEDGPQLFLLEDVTGAGKTEAALILT
;
A
#
# COMPACT_ATOMS: atom_id res chain seq x y z
N GLU A 1 24.31 13.03 -10.24
CA GLU A 1 25.04 13.80 -9.19
C GLU A 1 24.66 13.23 -7.83
N PRO A 2 25.60 13.08 -6.88
CA PRO A 2 25.28 12.64 -5.55
C PRO A 2 24.35 13.64 -4.87
N ILE A 3 23.32 13.15 -4.21
CA ILE A 3 22.40 13.99 -3.43
C ILE A 3 23.19 14.53 -2.23
N PRO A 4 23.25 15.87 -2.02
CA PRO A 4 23.95 16.45 -0.88
C PRO A 4 23.39 15.90 0.44
N GLY A 5 24.28 15.43 1.31
CA GLY A 5 23.92 14.88 2.61
C GLY A 5 23.71 13.37 2.66
N LEU A 6 23.66 12.67 1.51
CA LEU A 6 23.70 11.23 1.48
C LEU A 6 25.11 10.72 1.71
N VAL A 7 25.28 9.88 2.71
CA VAL A 7 26.54 9.17 2.94
C VAL A 7 26.79 8.24 1.75
N PRO A 8 28.01 8.19 1.18
CA PRO A 8 28.32 7.24 0.12
C PRO A 8 27.98 5.81 0.55
N PRO A 9 27.48 4.95 -0.35
CA PRO A 9 27.15 3.58 0.01
C PRO A 9 28.39 2.88 0.57
N ASN A 10 28.23 2.23 1.72
CA ASN A 10 29.31 1.42 2.30
C ASN A 10 29.51 0.17 1.42
N PRO A 11 30.68 -0.04 0.79
CA PRO A 11 30.91 -1.17 -0.10
C PRO A 11 30.83 -2.53 0.62
N VAL A 12 30.88 -2.55 1.94
CA VAL A 12 30.74 -3.77 2.75
C VAL A 12 29.27 -4.14 2.93
N LYS A 13 28.36 -3.18 2.83
CA LYS A 13 26.91 -3.43 2.93
C LYS A 13 26.35 -3.79 1.54
N ARG A 14 25.54 -4.84 1.50
CA ARG A 14 24.96 -5.31 0.25
C ARG A 14 23.52 -4.80 0.10
N TYR A 15 23.25 -4.08 -0.97
CA TYR A 15 21.91 -3.76 -1.40
C TYR A 15 21.44 -4.80 -2.43
N ASN A 16 21.13 -5.99 -1.97
CA ASN A 16 20.71 -7.13 -2.80
C ASN A 16 19.24 -7.54 -2.53
N GLN A 17 18.56 -6.82 -1.63
CA GLN A 17 17.16 -7.03 -1.31
C GLN A 17 16.32 -5.83 -1.74
N ARG A 18 15.03 -6.04 -1.95
CA ARG A 18 14.09 -4.97 -2.25
C ARG A 18 13.93 -4.05 -1.05
N HIS A 19 13.70 -2.77 -1.30
CA HIS A 19 13.56 -1.76 -0.24
C HIS A 19 12.38 -2.02 0.71
N ASP A 20 11.30 -2.64 0.24
CA ASP A 20 10.16 -3.05 1.07
C ASP A 20 10.54 -4.16 2.06
N THR A 21 11.33 -5.14 1.63
CA THR A 21 11.90 -6.17 2.50
C THR A 21 12.89 -5.57 3.49
N LEU A 22 13.76 -4.66 3.03
CA LEU A 22 14.69 -3.95 3.92
C LEU A 22 13.95 -3.09 4.96
N GLY A 23 12.91 -2.37 4.55
CA GLY A 23 12.07 -1.60 5.47
C GLY A 23 11.36 -2.49 6.50
N TRP A 24 10.94 -3.69 6.10
CA TRP A 24 10.39 -4.68 7.01
C TRP A 24 11.41 -5.16 8.04
N TRP A 25 12.64 -5.50 7.63
CA TRP A 25 13.70 -5.92 8.56
C TRP A 25 14.10 -4.82 9.53
N LEU A 26 14.19 -3.59 9.03
CA LEU A 26 14.48 -2.42 9.85
C LEU A 26 13.42 -2.20 10.93
N TRP A 27 12.14 -2.33 10.54
CA TRP A 27 11.03 -2.21 11.50
C TRP A 27 11.07 -3.32 12.54
N MET A 28 11.34 -4.56 12.17
CA MET A 28 11.46 -5.68 13.11
C MET A 28 12.58 -5.43 14.12
N GLU A 29 13.73 -4.94 13.67
CA GLU A 29 14.88 -4.61 14.54
C GLU A 29 14.54 -3.49 15.54
N LEU A 30 13.87 -2.42 15.09
CA LEU A 30 13.43 -1.33 15.96
C LEU A 30 12.43 -1.81 17.02
N VAL A 31 11.61 -2.79 16.68
CA VAL A 31 10.66 -3.44 17.58
C VAL A 31 11.41 -4.31 18.62
N ASP A 32 12.32 -5.16 18.18
CA ASP A 32 13.06 -6.08 19.04
C ASP A 32 14.01 -5.34 19.99
N THR A 33 14.50 -4.18 19.59
CA THR A 33 15.35 -3.30 20.42
C THR A 33 14.56 -2.29 21.27
N GLU A 34 13.22 -2.36 21.24
CA GLU A 34 12.33 -1.40 21.92
C GLU A 34 12.55 0.07 21.53
N ALA A 35 13.15 0.31 20.35
CA ALA A 35 13.41 1.64 19.79
C ALA A 35 12.17 2.23 19.07
N VAL A 36 10.98 1.68 19.33
CA VAL A 36 9.72 2.22 18.80
C VAL A 36 9.31 3.44 19.63
N PRO A 37 8.91 4.56 18.99
CA PRO A 37 8.54 5.78 19.70
C PRO A 37 7.42 5.57 20.73
N GLU A 38 7.51 6.27 21.86
CA GLU A 38 6.52 6.23 22.95
C GLU A 38 5.10 6.54 22.42
N GLY A 39 4.11 5.83 22.95
CA GLY A 39 2.68 5.98 22.54
C GLY A 39 2.28 5.09 21.36
N ILE A 40 3.22 4.51 20.64
CA ILE A 40 2.95 3.41 19.75
C ILE A 40 2.95 2.15 20.62
N PRO A 41 1.85 1.37 20.65
CA PRO A 41 1.82 0.17 21.46
C PRO A 41 2.99 -0.73 21.12
N SER A 42 3.68 -1.21 22.16
CA SER A 42 4.67 -2.28 21.97
C SER A 42 4.02 -3.39 21.15
N PRO A 43 4.63 -3.81 20.06
CA PRO A 43 3.97 -4.67 19.11
C PRO A 43 3.57 -5.97 19.77
N ASP A 44 2.28 -6.11 20.05
CA ASP A 44 1.68 -7.42 20.06
C ASP A 44 1.91 -7.93 18.63
N HIS A 45 2.95 -8.74 18.45
CA HIS A 45 3.49 -9.20 17.18
C HIS A 45 2.42 -9.68 16.18
N GLY A 46 1.23 -10.06 16.66
CA GLY A 46 0.17 -10.53 15.80
C GLY A 46 -0.62 -9.46 15.05
N PHE A 47 -0.89 -8.30 15.66
CA PHE A 47 -1.75 -7.27 15.05
C PHE A 47 -0.93 -6.31 14.19
N TRP A 48 0.11 -5.72 14.76
CA TRP A 48 0.95 -4.75 14.06
C TRP A 48 1.77 -5.37 12.94
N GLU A 49 2.18 -6.64 13.10
CA GLU A 49 2.81 -7.40 12.04
C GLU A 49 1.95 -7.48 10.78
N ILE A 50 0.64 -7.75 10.91
CA ILE A 50 -0.27 -7.78 9.75
C ILE A 50 -0.35 -6.43 9.05
N TRP A 51 -0.41 -5.34 9.82
CA TRP A 51 -0.40 -3.98 9.29
C TRP A 51 0.87 -3.69 8.51
N MET A 52 2.00 -3.91 9.15
CA MET A 52 3.31 -3.57 8.58
C MET A 52 3.64 -4.46 7.37
N ARG A 53 3.31 -5.76 7.41
CA ARG A 53 3.45 -6.63 6.24
C ARG A 53 2.58 -6.18 5.07
N ALA A 54 1.36 -5.76 5.33
CA ALA A 54 0.48 -5.26 4.30
C ALA A 54 1.01 -3.94 3.69
N ALA A 55 1.48 -3.02 4.53
CA ALA A 55 2.07 -1.75 4.08
C ALA A 55 3.41 -1.96 3.35
N ALA A 56 4.30 -2.78 3.91
CA ALA A 56 5.58 -3.11 3.27
C ALA A 56 5.40 -3.90 1.97
N GLY A 57 4.32 -4.67 1.84
CA GLY A 57 4.02 -5.45 0.64
C GLY A 57 3.53 -4.64 -0.57
N HIS A 58 3.76 -3.33 -0.64
CA HIS A 58 3.27 -2.43 -1.70
C HIS A 58 3.75 -2.76 -3.12
N HIS A 59 4.72 -3.64 -3.29
CA HIS A 59 5.09 -4.22 -4.59
C HIS A 59 4.28 -5.48 -4.98
N GLY A 60 3.18 -5.76 -4.29
CA GLY A 60 2.28 -6.88 -4.59
C GLY A 60 2.75 -8.24 -4.07
N LYS A 61 3.80 -8.26 -3.24
CA LYS A 61 4.29 -9.46 -2.55
C LYS A 61 4.63 -9.11 -1.11
N PRO A 62 4.30 -9.97 -0.14
CA PRO A 62 4.75 -9.77 1.23
C PRO A 62 6.28 -9.68 1.31
N PRO A 63 6.83 -8.89 2.24
CA PRO A 63 8.27 -8.86 2.48
C PRO A 63 8.77 -10.23 2.99
N LEU A 64 10.03 -10.52 2.73
CA LEU A 64 10.67 -11.74 3.20
C LEU A 64 11.17 -11.58 4.63
N ASP A 65 11.07 -12.64 5.44
CA ASP A 65 11.59 -12.65 6.82
C ASP A 65 13.08 -12.93 6.87
N SER A 66 13.66 -13.45 5.78
CA SER A 66 15.07 -13.81 5.68
C SER A 66 15.63 -13.56 4.28
N GLU A 67 16.96 -13.53 4.16
CA GLU A 67 17.65 -13.31 2.88
C GLU A 67 17.27 -14.32 1.80
N ASP A 68 17.05 -15.57 2.19
CA ASP A 68 16.76 -16.69 1.29
C ASP A 68 15.29 -17.13 1.27
N GLY A 69 14.39 -16.36 1.95
CA GLY A 69 13.00 -16.77 2.15
C GLY A 69 12.83 -17.96 3.09
N GLY A 70 13.88 -18.29 3.87
CA GLY A 70 13.86 -19.32 4.89
C GLY A 70 13.21 -18.84 6.20
N THR A 71 13.33 -19.65 7.25
CA THR A 71 12.76 -19.37 8.58
C THR A 71 13.71 -18.66 9.53
N ALA A 72 14.98 -18.51 9.16
CA ALA A 72 15.95 -17.80 9.98
C ALA A 72 15.73 -16.28 9.85
N PRO A 73 15.73 -15.51 10.95
CA PRO A 73 15.65 -14.06 10.88
C PRO A 73 16.76 -13.48 9.99
N ALA A 74 16.45 -12.41 9.27
CA ALA A 74 17.46 -11.70 8.50
C ALA A 74 18.53 -11.13 9.45
N ASN A 75 19.78 -11.20 9.01
CA ASN A 75 20.84 -10.50 9.72
C ASN A 75 20.85 -9.04 9.30
N VAL A 76 20.26 -8.18 10.11
CA VAL A 76 20.11 -6.75 9.85
C VAL A 76 21.46 -6.07 9.68
N ASP A 77 22.52 -6.54 10.39
CA ASP A 77 23.89 -6.03 10.27
C ASP A 77 24.50 -6.22 8.87
N THR A 78 23.95 -7.10 8.05
CA THR A 78 24.42 -7.26 6.65
C THR A 78 23.95 -6.11 5.77
N ALA A 79 22.81 -5.49 6.06
CA ALA A 79 22.18 -4.48 5.24
C ALA A 79 22.34 -3.06 5.84
N PHE A 80 22.29 -2.92 7.17
CA PHE A 80 22.22 -1.63 7.87
C PHE A 80 23.46 -1.39 8.74
N MET A 81 23.76 -0.11 8.94
CA MET A 81 24.71 0.36 9.92
C MET A 81 23.94 0.87 11.16
N ALA A 82 24.61 0.99 12.30
CA ALA A 82 24.00 1.54 13.51
C ALA A 82 23.38 2.94 13.29
N VAL A 83 24.00 3.75 12.46
CA VAL A 83 23.48 5.08 12.11
C VAL A 83 22.16 5.00 11.31
N ASP A 84 21.94 3.95 10.55
CA ASP A 84 20.69 3.79 9.78
C ASP A 84 19.52 3.50 10.73
N LEU A 85 19.76 2.73 11.80
CA LEU A 85 18.78 2.47 12.84
C LEU A 85 18.44 3.75 13.62
N GLU A 86 19.45 4.52 14.03
CA GLU A 86 19.27 5.80 14.71
C GLU A 86 18.46 6.80 13.85
N VAL A 87 18.79 6.92 12.57
CA VAL A 87 18.05 7.78 11.64
C VAL A 87 16.61 7.30 11.45
N ALA A 88 16.37 6.00 11.37
CA ALA A 88 15.04 5.44 11.25
C ALA A 88 14.18 5.70 12.50
N GLU A 89 14.76 5.56 13.69
CA GLU A 89 14.10 5.89 14.97
C GLU A 89 13.69 7.36 15.03
N HIS A 90 14.61 8.28 14.70
CA HIS A 90 14.32 9.71 14.63
C HIS A 90 13.22 10.02 13.62
N PHE A 91 13.30 9.46 12.41
CA PHE A 91 12.28 9.65 11.38
C PHE A 91 10.90 9.14 11.84
N MET A 92 10.83 7.97 12.49
CA MET A 92 9.58 7.45 13.06
C MET A 92 9.02 8.39 14.13
N SER A 93 9.87 8.97 14.97
CA SER A 93 9.46 9.95 15.97
C SER A 93 8.89 11.21 15.33
N ASP A 94 9.56 11.75 14.32
CA ASP A 94 9.10 12.94 13.59
C ASP A 94 7.75 12.68 12.90
N VAL A 95 7.58 11.52 12.26
CA VAL A 95 6.31 11.12 11.61
C VAL A 95 5.21 10.95 12.65
N LYS A 96 5.50 10.30 13.79
CA LYS A 96 4.54 10.15 14.89
C LYS A 96 4.05 11.52 15.37
N ASP A 97 4.98 12.44 15.64
CA ASP A 97 4.66 13.76 16.16
C ASP A 97 3.89 14.62 15.14
N LEU A 98 4.13 14.42 13.85
CA LEU A 98 3.44 15.16 12.79
C LEU A 98 2.05 14.60 12.46
N ILE A 99 1.88 13.27 12.44
CA ILE A 99 0.69 12.63 11.88
C ILE A 99 -0.19 12.01 12.95
N LEU A 100 0.40 11.50 14.04
CA LEU A 100 -0.30 10.70 15.03
C LEU A 100 -0.60 11.44 16.34
N GLN A 101 -0.17 12.69 16.51
CA GLN A 101 -0.32 13.45 17.76
C GLN A 101 -1.77 13.51 18.27
N ASP A 102 -2.76 13.59 17.36
CA ASP A 102 -4.18 13.70 17.71
C ASP A 102 -4.86 12.33 17.92
N VAL A 103 -4.19 11.23 17.62
CA VAL A 103 -4.74 9.87 17.71
C VAL A 103 -4.04 8.99 18.75
N LEU A 104 -2.96 9.47 19.33
CA LEU A 104 -2.25 8.75 20.40
C LEU A 104 -2.88 9.01 21.78
N PRO A 105 -2.80 8.04 22.70
CA PRO A 105 -2.26 6.68 22.50
C PRO A 105 -3.20 5.80 21.67
N LEU A 106 -2.63 4.96 20.82
CA LEU A 106 -3.42 4.01 20.06
C LEU A 106 -4.09 2.98 20.97
N PRO A 107 -5.34 2.58 20.73
CA PRO A 107 -6.02 1.60 21.54
C PRO A 107 -5.33 0.23 21.41
N LYS A 108 -5.26 -0.51 22.52
CA LYS A 108 -4.76 -1.89 22.46
C LYS A 108 -5.70 -2.77 21.64
N PRO A 109 -5.20 -3.44 20.60
CA PRO A 109 -6.03 -4.28 19.77
C PRO A 109 -6.44 -5.56 20.54
N GLY A 110 -7.71 -5.91 20.47
CA GLY A 110 -8.21 -7.21 20.94
C GLY A 110 -8.24 -8.25 19.81
N SER A 111 -8.51 -9.52 20.16
CA SER A 111 -8.55 -10.63 19.20
C SER A 111 -9.56 -10.43 18.05
N SER A 112 -10.65 -9.72 18.29
CA SER A 112 -11.63 -9.34 17.25
C SER A 112 -11.02 -8.41 16.20
N HIS A 113 -10.18 -7.45 16.62
CA HIS A 113 -9.49 -6.52 15.72
C HIS A 113 -8.51 -7.26 14.81
N THR A 114 -7.78 -8.22 15.35
CA THR A 114 -6.86 -9.07 14.55
C THR A 114 -7.61 -9.86 13.46
N LYS A 115 -8.78 -10.41 13.77
CA LYS A 115 -9.61 -11.12 12.77
C LYS A 115 -10.10 -10.18 11.67
N ILE A 116 -10.57 -8.99 12.04
CA ILE A 116 -11.02 -7.97 11.08
C ILE A 116 -9.86 -7.54 10.19
N LEU A 117 -8.70 -7.26 10.78
CA LEU A 117 -7.52 -6.84 10.05
C LEU A 117 -7.04 -7.92 9.06
N LYS A 118 -6.98 -9.20 9.48
CA LYS A 118 -6.66 -10.31 8.57
C LYS A 118 -7.61 -10.37 7.37
N LYS A 119 -8.92 -10.19 7.60
CA LYS A 119 -9.92 -10.17 6.54
C LYS A 119 -9.72 -9.03 5.55
N HIS A 120 -9.25 -7.87 6.02
CA HIS A 120 -9.12 -6.64 5.23
C HIS A 120 -7.68 -6.30 4.83
N SER A 121 -6.70 -7.14 5.17
CA SER A 121 -5.27 -6.88 4.87
C SER A 121 -4.99 -6.67 3.38
N TRP A 122 -5.73 -7.33 2.48
CA TRP A 122 -5.64 -7.13 1.04
C TRP A 122 -6.04 -5.73 0.59
N ARG A 123 -7.05 -5.15 1.23
CA ARG A 123 -7.46 -3.76 0.95
C ARG A 123 -6.39 -2.78 1.39
N LEU A 124 -5.77 -3.02 2.54
CA LEU A 124 -4.65 -2.23 3.02
C LEU A 124 -3.43 -2.34 2.10
N ALA A 125 -3.09 -3.56 1.68
CA ALA A 125 -2.01 -3.78 0.72
C ALA A 125 -2.30 -3.08 -0.62
N GLY A 126 -3.53 -3.16 -1.12
CA GLY A 126 -3.96 -2.46 -2.34
C GLY A 126 -3.85 -0.93 -2.21
N LEU A 127 -4.23 -0.38 -1.06
CA LEU A 127 -4.04 1.05 -0.77
C LEU A 127 -2.56 1.42 -0.74
N GLY A 128 -1.70 0.58 -0.14
CA GLY A 128 -0.24 0.77 -0.15
C GLY A 128 0.33 0.79 -1.57
N VAL A 129 -0.05 -0.16 -2.42
CA VAL A 129 0.34 -0.20 -3.84
C VAL A 129 -0.07 1.07 -4.57
N LEU A 130 -1.32 1.51 -4.38
CA LEU A 130 -1.85 2.70 -5.02
C LEU A 130 -1.13 3.96 -4.56
N ALA A 131 -0.89 4.09 -3.27
CA ALA A 131 -0.17 5.22 -2.68
C ALA A 131 1.29 5.28 -3.19
N ASP A 132 1.96 4.13 -3.30
CA ASP A 132 3.31 4.04 -3.86
C ASP A 132 3.34 4.46 -5.34
N TRP A 133 2.41 3.97 -6.16
CA TRP A 133 2.35 4.36 -7.58
C TRP A 133 2.11 5.85 -7.78
N LEU A 134 1.23 6.46 -6.98
CA LEU A 134 1.00 7.90 -7.05
C LEU A 134 2.20 8.68 -6.53
N GLY A 135 2.73 8.30 -5.37
CA GLY A 135 3.85 8.97 -4.72
C GLY A 135 5.17 8.88 -5.48
N SER A 136 5.37 7.79 -6.24
CA SER A 136 6.55 7.59 -7.10
C SER A 136 6.46 8.32 -8.44
N ASN A 137 5.31 8.89 -8.78
CA ASN A 137 5.14 9.62 -10.03
C ASN A 137 5.73 11.03 -9.93
N GLN A 138 6.87 11.25 -10.58
CA GLN A 138 7.60 12.53 -10.55
C GLN A 138 6.82 13.71 -11.15
N SER A 139 5.83 13.46 -11.99
CA SER A 139 4.96 14.52 -12.52
C SER A 139 3.95 15.02 -11.46
N LEU A 140 3.61 14.19 -10.49
CA LEU A 140 2.71 14.51 -9.38
C LEU A 140 3.51 14.94 -8.14
N PHE A 141 4.60 14.23 -7.84
CA PHE A 141 5.50 14.49 -6.71
C PHE A 141 6.92 14.77 -7.22
N PRO A 142 7.24 16.00 -7.65
CA PRO A 142 8.54 16.32 -8.19
C PRO A 142 9.65 16.25 -7.13
N TYR A 143 10.81 15.74 -7.53
CA TYR A 143 11.99 15.73 -6.66
C TYR A 143 12.38 17.14 -6.22
N ARG A 144 12.83 17.23 -4.98
CA ARG A 144 13.31 18.46 -4.39
C ARG A 144 14.79 18.34 -4.05
N SER A 145 15.58 19.27 -4.54
CA SER A 145 17.03 19.30 -4.31
C SER A 145 17.42 20.03 -3.01
N GLN A 146 16.49 20.80 -2.43
CA GLN A 146 16.76 21.52 -1.18
C GLN A 146 16.18 20.73 -0.01
N PRO A 147 16.96 20.51 1.06
CA PRO A 147 16.47 19.88 2.26
C PRO A 147 15.38 20.75 2.90
N LEU A 148 14.28 20.11 3.27
CA LEU A 148 13.19 20.68 4.06
C LEU A 148 13.01 19.81 5.28
N SER A 149 12.61 20.40 6.40
CA SER A 149 12.10 19.62 7.52
C SER A 149 10.81 18.91 7.12
N LEU A 150 10.46 17.83 7.81
CA LEU A 150 9.22 17.10 7.55
C LEU A 150 7.98 18.01 7.71
N SER A 151 7.99 18.88 8.72
CA SER A 151 6.92 19.84 8.98
C SER A 151 6.75 20.90 7.87
N GLU A 152 7.85 21.32 7.22
CA GLU A 152 7.81 22.24 6.08
C GLU A 152 7.39 21.54 4.78
N TYR A 153 7.72 20.28 4.64
CA TYR A 153 7.35 19.49 3.45
C TYR A 153 5.92 19.03 3.48
N TRP A 154 5.39 18.63 4.64
CA TRP A 154 4.08 17.99 4.80
C TRP A 154 2.91 18.75 4.15
N PRO A 155 2.74 20.07 4.37
CA PRO A 155 1.67 20.82 3.70
C PRO A 155 1.75 20.76 2.17
N LYS A 156 2.96 20.76 1.63
CA LYS A 156 3.19 20.65 0.18
C LYS A 156 2.89 19.24 -0.34
N ALA A 157 3.22 18.23 0.44
CA ALA A 157 2.90 16.85 0.11
C ALA A 157 1.38 16.63 0.05
N LEU A 158 0.61 17.23 0.96
CA LEU A 158 -0.85 17.19 0.94
C LEU A 158 -1.43 17.87 -0.31
N GLU A 159 -0.92 19.03 -0.71
CA GLU A 159 -1.35 19.68 -1.96
C GLU A 159 -1.07 18.82 -3.19
N PHE A 160 0.08 18.13 -3.22
CA PHE A 160 0.41 17.20 -4.31
C PHE A 160 -0.52 15.98 -4.29
N ALA A 161 -0.81 15.45 -3.11
CA ALA A 161 -1.73 14.33 -2.95
C ALA A 161 -3.15 14.67 -3.43
N ASP A 162 -3.67 15.84 -3.07
CA ASP A 162 -4.99 16.31 -3.52
C ASP A 162 -5.06 16.42 -5.06
N LYS A 163 -4.03 16.99 -5.68
CA LYS A 163 -3.91 17.08 -7.13
C LYS A 163 -3.80 15.71 -7.79
N ALA A 164 -3.03 14.81 -7.19
CA ALA A 164 -2.84 13.45 -7.67
C ALA A 164 -4.17 12.68 -7.67
N VAL A 165 -4.88 12.70 -6.55
CA VAL A 165 -6.18 12.02 -6.41
C VAL A 165 -7.22 12.60 -7.37
N ALA A 166 -7.30 13.93 -7.48
CA ALA A 166 -8.24 14.60 -8.38
C ALA A 166 -7.95 14.30 -9.86
N GLY A 167 -6.65 14.18 -10.23
CA GLY A 167 -6.23 13.97 -11.63
C GLY A 167 -6.29 12.51 -12.10
N THR A 168 -6.37 11.54 -11.20
CA THR A 168 -6.29 10.11 -11.53
C THR A 168 -7.64 9.44 -11.72
N GLY A 169 -8.76 10.13 -11.48
CA GLY A 169 -10.09 9.54 -11.53
C GLY A 169 -10.39 8.55 -10.40
N LEU A 170 -9.55 8.49 -9.38
CA LEU A 170 -9.73 7.64 -8.18
C LEU A 170 -10.74 8.24 -7.19
N ALA A 171 -11.09 9.51 -7.36
CA ALA A 171 -12.14 10.10 -6.55
C ALA A 171 -13.45 9.32 -6.75
N TRP A 172 -14.16 9.11 -5.64
CA TRP A 172 -15.46 8.45 -5.69
C TRP A 172 -16.35 9.13 -6.72
N SER A 173 -16.82 8.35 -7.68
CA SER A 173 -17.86 8.78 -8.61
C SER A 173 -19.19 8.19 -8.18
N PRO A 174 -20.28 8.98 -8.20
CA PRO A 174 -21.59 8.43 -7.90
C PRO A 174 -21.90 7.27 -8.88
N VAL A 175 -22.48 6.21 -8.35
CA VAL A 175 -22.99 5.10 -9.17
C VAL A 175 -23.98 5.69 -10.17
N LYS A 176 -23.75 5.45 -11.45
CA LYS A 176 -24.71 5.82 -12.51
C LYS A 176 -25.68 4.67 -12.65
N ASP A 177 -26.98 4.98 -12.58
CA ASP A 177 -27.99 4.02 -13.00
C ASP A 177 -27.82 3.73 -14.49
N TRP A 178 -27.80 2.48 -14.85
CA TRP A 178 -27.70 2.04 -16.24
C TRP A 178 -28.77 0.96 -16.51
N ASP A 179 -29.35 1.01 -17.68
CA ASP A 179 -30.38 0.10 -18.16
C ASP A 179 -29.94 -0.65 -19.45
N ASP A 180 -28.77 -0.25 -19.98
CA ASP A 180 -28.20 -0.78 -21.20
C ASP A 180 -26.66 -0.79 -21.10
N PRO A 181 -25.97 -1.91 -21.43
CA PRO A 181 -24.52 -1.99 -21.41
C PRO A 181 -23.78 -0.91 -22.19
N THR A 182 -24.39 -0.36 -23.25
CA THR A 182 -23.80 0.73 -24.04
C THR A 182 -23.71 2.05 -23.27
N LYS A 183 -24.49 2.22 -22.22
CA LYS A 183 -24.40 3.39 -21.33
C LYS A 183 -23.33 3.24 -20.26
N LEU A 184 -22.95 2.00 -19.95
CA LEU A 184 -21.89 1.70 -18.99
C LEU A 184 -20.51 1.85 -19.65
N PHE A 185 -20.40 1.49 -20.94
CA PHE A 185 -19.14 1.52 -21.70
C PHE A 185 -19.31 2.36 -22.97
N ASP A 186 -18.78 3.57 -22.98
CA ASP A 186 -18.92 4.55 -24.08
C ASP A 186 -18.40 4.03 -25.44
N TYR A 187 -17.46 3.07 -25.43
CA TYR A 187 -16.92 2.45 -26.64
C TYR A 187 -17.77 1.30 -27.17
N LEU A 188 -18.73 0.80 -26.38
CA LEU A 188 -19.56 -0.34 -26.73
C LEU A 188 -20.74 0.11 -27.62
N LYS A 189 -20.65 -0.13 -28.91
CA LYS A 189 -21.73 0.26 -29.88
C LYS A 189 -22.90 -0.70 -29.87
N SER A 190 -22.63 -1.98 -29.65
CA SER A 190 -23.64 -3.04 -29.60
C SER A 190 -23.16 -4.15 -28.67
N PRO A 191 -23.92 -4.48 -27.65
CA PRO A 191 -23.56 -5.56 -26.73
C PRO A 191 -23.51 -6.91 -27.45
N THR A 192 -22.53 -7.75 -27.04
CA THR A 192 -22.50 -9.14 -27.48
C THR A 192 -23.59 -9.97 -26.79
N PRO A 193 -23.92 -11.17 -27.29
CA PRO A 193 -24.89 -12.05 -26.62
C PRO A 193 -24.53 -12.32 -25.14
N LEU A 194 -23.23 -12.46 -24.84
CA LEU A 194 -22.75 -12.66 -23.48
C LEU A 194 -22.97 -11.43 -22.59
N GLN A 195 -22.72 -10.23 -23.10
CA GLN A 195 -22.94 -8.97 -22.40
C GLN A 195 -24.43 -8.72 -22.16
N ASN A 196 -25.28 -9.01 -23.14
CA ASN A 196 -26.73 -8.94 -22.98
C ASN A 196 -27.24 -9.95 -21.95
N TYR A 197 -26.72 -11.16 -21.95
CA TYR A 197 -27.06 -12.15 -20.93
C TYR A 197 -26.67 -11.65 -19.52
N ALA A 198 -25.44 -11.14 -19.37
CA ALA A 198 -24.96 -10.58 -18.11
C ALA A 198 -25.83 -9.43 -17.58
N ALA A 199 -26.38 -8.61 -18.50
CA ALA A 199 -27.24 -7.47 -18.14
C ALA A 199 -28.68 -7.87 -17.77
N THR A 200 -29.12 -9.07 -18.13
CA THR A 200 -30.52 -9.51 -17.96
C THR A 200 -30.69 -10.71 -17.04
N VAL A 201 -29.58 -11.35 -16.66
CA VAL A 201 -29.65 -12.51 -15.75
C VAL A 201 -30.14 -12.07 -14.36
N GLU A 202 -31.12 -12.78 -13.83
CA GLU A 202 -31.59 -12.56 -12.46
C GLU A 202 -30.53 -13.05 -11.47
N LEU A 203 -30.14 -12.16 -10.57
CA LEU A 203 -29.21 -12.48 -9.48
C LEU A 203 -30.01 -12.97 -8.26
N GLU A 204 -29.60 -14.09 -7.72
CA GLU A 204 -30.19 -14.62 -6.48
C GLU A 204 -29.56 -13.94 -5.25
N ASP A 205 -30.25 -13.98 -4.12
CA ASP A 205 -29.69 -13.53 -2.86
C ASP A 205 -28.55 -14.46 -2.40
N GLY A 206 -27.41 -13.85 -2.06
CA GLY A 206 -26.25 -14.56 -1.50
C GLY A 206 -25.06 -14.69 -2.44
N PRO A 207 -24.00 -15.39 -2.02
CA PRO A 207 -22.80 -15.54 -2.83
C PRO A 207 -23.05 -16.36 -4.08
N GLN A 208 -22.69 -15.83 -5.25
CA GLN A 208 -22.78 -16.50 -6.54
C GLN A 208 -21.43 -16.53 -7.23
N LEU A 209 -21.19 -17.55 -8.04
CA LEU A 209 -20.00 -17.69 -8.86
C LEU A 209 -20.42 -17.81 -10.33
N PHE A 210 -19.96 -16.86 -11.15
CA PHE A 210 -20.18 -16.88 -12.60
C PHE A 210 -18.92 -17.32 -13.33
N LEU A 211 -19.05 -18.30 -14.21
CA LEU A 211 -18.01 -18.72 -15.13
C LEU A 211 -18.33 -18.23 -16.55
N LEU A 212 -17.56 -17.28 -17.06
CA LEU A 212 -17.75 -16.68 -18.37
C LEU A 212 -16.79 -17.29 -19.39
N GLU A 213 -17.31 -18.15 -20.26
CA GLU A 213 -16.54 -18.78 -21.33
C GLU A 213 -17.01 -18.29 -22.69
N ASP A 214 -16.09 -17.76 -23.51
CA ASP A 214 -16.32 -17.36 -24.89
C ASP A 214 -14.97 -17.19 -25.60
N VAL A 215 -14.98 -16.99 -26.91
CA VAL A 215 -13.78 -16.75 -27.70
C VAL A 215 -13.08 -15.44 -27.26
N THR A 216 -11.80 -15.33 -27.62
CA THR A 216 -11.05 -14.10 -27.34
C THR A 216 -11.68 -12.92 -28.08
N GLY A 217 -11.86 -11.80 -27.37
CA GLY A 217 -12.51 -10.60 -27.93
C GLY A 217 -14.03 -10.58 -27.86
N ALA A 218 -14.69 -11.59 -27.29
CA ALA A 218 -16.14 -11.64 -27.13
C ALA A 218 -16.74 -10.73 -26.05
N GLY A 219 -15.93 -9.88 -25.40
CA GLY A 219 -16.41 -8.95 -24.39
C GLY A 219 -16.67 -9.58 -23.02
N LYS A 220 -15.88 -10.61 -22.64
CA LYS A 220 -15.98 -11.28 -21.33
C LYS A 220 -15.70 -10.34 -20.17
N THR A 221 -14.75 -9.43 -20.33
CA THR A 221 -14.39 -8.46 -19.28
C THR A 221 -15.55 -7.53 -18.97
N GLU A 222 -16.18 -6.98 -20.00
CA GLU A 222 -17.36 -6.13 -19.85
C GLU A 222 -18.53 -6.91 -19.25
N ALA A 223 -18.76 -8.14 -19.70
CA ALA A 223 -19.79 -8.99 -19.12
C ALA A 223 -19.55 -9.28 -17.63
N ALA A 224 -18.30 -9.50 -17.22
CA ALA A 224 -17.95 -9.66 -15.81
C ALA A 224 -18.21 -8.40 -15.00
N LEU A 225 -17.89 -7.21 -15.56
CA LEU A 225 -18.15 -5.93 -14.89
C LEU A 225 -19.65 -5.57 -14.83
N ILE A 226 -20.46 -6.05 -15.78
CA ILE A 226 -21.91 -5.90 -15.74
C ILE A 226 -22.52 -6.70 -14.58
N LEU A 227 -21.94 -7.85 -14.23
CA LEU A 227 -22.40 -8.72 -13.15
C LEU A 227 -22.00 -8.24 -11.74
N THR A 228 -21.18 -7.20 -11.59
CA THR A 228 -20.71 -6.68 -10.30
C THR A 228 -21.48 -5.45 -9.85
#